data_ca707ca8add837f082dc2f79370ee89d
#
_entry.id   ca707ca8add837f082dc2f79370ee89d
#
_cell.length_a   1.000
_cell.length_b   1.000
_cell.length_c   1.000
_cell.angle_alpha   90.00
_cell.angle_beta   90.00
_cell.angle_gamma   90.00
#
_symmetry.space_group_name_H-M   'P 1'
#
loop_
_entity.id
_entity.type
_entity.pdbx_description
1 polymer ?
#
loop_
_entity_poly.entity_id
_entity_poly.type
_entity_poly.pdbx_seq_one_letter_code
_entity_poly.pdbx_strand_id
1 'polypeptide(L)'
;MCECISIHVGQAGAQTGNACWELYGLEHGIQPDGQMPIIDEVRTGTYRQLFHPEQRIKGKEDAANNYARGHYTIGKEITDLVSDQIRKLADQCTGLQGFLVFHSFGGGTGSGFTSLLMEHLSVDYGKKSKLEFSIYPAPQVSTAVVEPYNSILTTHTILEHSDCAFMVDNEAIYDICHRNLDIEHPTYTNLNRLIGQIVSSITISLRLDGALNVDLAEFQTNLVPYPRIHFPLATYAPVISAEKTYQEQLSVAEITNACFEPANEMVKCDPHHGKYIACCLLYRGDVVPKDVNAAIATIKTKCSIQFVDWCPTGFKVGINYQPPTVVPGGDLAKAQEAVCMLRNTTATAEAWAHLDHKSELMCAKHAFVHCYVGEGMEEGEFAEARKDMAALEKDYEEVVKAVCMLSNTTAIVEAWAHLDHKFDLMYAKSAFVHWYVGEGMEEGEFSEAREDMSALRRIMRLV
;
A
#
# COMPACT_ATOMS: atom_id res chain seq x y z
N MET A 1 22.55 5.79 -4.52
CA MET A 1 21.68 5.41 -3.37
C MET A 1 20.30 5.92 -3.67
N CYS A 2 19.30 5.07 -3.56
CA CYS A 2 17.91 5.48 -3.75
C CYS A 2 17.39 6.03 -2.42
N GLU A 3 16.99 7.29 -2.38
CA GLU A 3 16.54 7.97 -1.17
C GLU A 3 15.05 8.20 -1.22
N CYS A 4 14.35 8.04 -0.09
CA CYS A 4 12.94 8.38 0.04
C CYS A 4 12.70 9.22 1.31
N ILE A 5 11.72 10.10 1.27
CA ILE A 5 11.31 10.94 2.39
C ILE A 5 10.05 10.34 3.01
N SER A 6 10.11 10.06 4.31
CA SER A 6 8.96 9.56 5.07
C SER A 6 8.26 10.72 5.79
N ILE A 7 6.96 10.83 5.61
CA ILE A 7 6.12 11.88 6.18
C ILE A 7 5.06 11.22 7.06
N HIS A 8 5.03 11.56 8.34
CA HIS A 8 4.14 10.96 9.32
C HIS A 8 3.13 12.00 9.80
N VAL A 9 1.85 11.82 9.46
CA VAL A 9 0.79 12.80 9.68
C VAL A 9 -0.23 12.30 10.70
N GLY A 10 -0.55 13.12 11.69
CA GLY A 10 -1.50 12.82 12.74
C GLY A 10 -0.98 11.80 13.76
N GLN A 11 -1.83 11.43 14.71
CA GLN A 11 -1.45 10.53 15.80
C GLN A 11 -1.09 9.13 15.29
N ALA A 12 -1.93 8.53 14.45
CA ALA A 12 -1.71 7.20 13.92
C ALA A 12 -0.43 7.13 13.06
N GLY A 13 -0.22 8.12 12.16
CA GLY A 13 0.98 8.20 11.34
C GLY A 13 2.25 8.33 12.17
N ALA A 14 2.22 9.16 13.22
CA ALA A 14 3.36 9.34 14.11
C ALA A 14 3.67 8.09 14.95
N GLN A 15 2.66 7.39 15.47
CA GLN A 15 2.84 6.15 16.24
C GLN A 15 3.34 5.00 15.38
N THR A 16 2.82 4.85 14.16
CA THR A 16 3.34 3.88 13.18
C THR A 16 4.77 4.21 12.81
N GLY A 17 5.08 5.50 12.61
CA GLY A 17 6.43 5.98 12.35
C GLY A 17 7.42 5.58 13.44
N ASN A 18 7.05 5.72 14.70
CA ASN A 18 7.87 5.29 15.83
C ASN A 18 8.27 3.81 15.74
N ALA A 19 7.29 2.94 15.50
CA ALA A 19 7.52 1.50 15.38
C ALA A 19 8.41 1.17 14.18
N CYS A 20 8.22 1.87 13.05
CA CYS A 20 9.06 1.69 11.85
C CYS A 20 10.50 2.10 12.11
N TRP A 21 10.73 3.26 12.72
CA TRP A 21 12.07 3.76 12.98
C TRP A 21 12.79 2.99 14.09
N GLU A 22 12.08 2.49 15.11
CA GLU A 22 12.63 1.55 16.09
C GLU A 22 13.17 0.28 15.38
N LEU A 23 12.39 -0.27 14.45
CA LEU A 23 12.79 -1.44 13.69
C LEU A 23 13.96 -1.13 12.73
N TYR A 24 13.94 0.00 12.03
CA TYR A 24 15.03 0.42 11.16
C TYR A 24 16.34 0.65 11.93
N GLY A 25 16.26 1.27 13.11
CA GLY A 25 17.43 1.43 14.00
C GLY A 25 18.07 0.09 14.33
N LEU A 26 17.27 -0.92 14.66
CA LEU A 26 17.74 -2.27 14.94
C LEU A 26 18.30 -2.98 13.69
N GLU A 27 17.66 -2.86 12.54
CA GLU A 27 18.11 -3.46 11.28
C GLU A 27 19.45 -2.89 10.80
N HIS A 28 19.71 -1.60 11.03
CA HIS A 28 20.96 -0.93 10.68
C HIS A 28 22.01 -0.93 11.81
N GLY A 29 21.72 -1.58 12.95
CA GLY A 29 22.64 -1.65 14.09
C GLY A 29 22.88 -0.32 14.79
N ILE A 30 21.95 0.64 14.67
CA ILE A 30 22.02 1.93 15.35
C ILE A 30 21.67 1.73 16.82
N GLN A 31 22.59 2.11 17.73
CA GLN A 31 22.35 1.97 19.17
C GLN A 31 21.37 3.02 19.71
N PRO A 32 20.71 2.73 20.86
CA PRO A 32 19.68 3.60 21.46
C PRO A 32 20.16 4.98 21.91
N ASP A 33 21.48 5.27 21.86
CA ASP A 33 22.04 6.60 22.18
C ASP A 33 21.67 7.69 21.16
N GLY A 34 21.14 7.25 20.00
CA GLY A 34 20.40 8.10 19.07
C GLY A 34 18.91 8.10 19.42
N GLN A 35 18.48 8.93 20.33
CA GLN A 35 17.18 8.95 20.98
C GLN A 35 16.07 9.60 20.17
N MET A 36 14.84 9.01 20.20
CA MET A 36 13.64 9.56 19.59
C MET A 36 12.35 9.48 20.38
N PRO A 37 11.49 10.44 20.22
CA PRO A 37 10.08 10.37 20.56
C PRO A 37 9.06 11.09 19.66
N ILE A 38 7.79 10.58 19.41
CA ILE A 38 6.61 11.30 18.88
C ILE A 38 6.41 12.62 19.65
N ILE A 39 5.73 13.69 19.09
CA ILE A 39 6.02 15.03 19.59
C ILE A 39 5.96 15.20 21.11
N ASP A 40 5.24 14.49 21.87
CA ASP A 40 5.41 14.35 23.33
C ASP A 40 5.75 12.91 23.78
N GLU A 41 5.38 11.85 23.06
CA GLU A 41 5.94 10.47 23.13
C GLU A 41 7.27 10.38 22.39
N VAL A 42 7.50 11.08 21.25
CA VAL A 42 8.76 11.29 20.59
C VAL A 42 9.71 12.12 21.45
N ARG A 43 9.36 12.90 22.43
CA ARG A 43 10.29 13.53 23.38
C ARG A 43 10.73 12.63 24.54
N THR A 44 10.08 11.52 24.79
CA THR A 44 10.34 10.61 25.91
C THR A 44 10.80 9.20 25.51
N GLY A 45 10.79 8.83 24.22
CA GLY A 45 11.18 7.49 23.73
C GLY A 45 12.68 7.29 23.55
N THR A 46 13.05 6.07 23.16
CA THR A 46 14.42 5.57 23.10
C THR A 46 15.27 6.23 21.99
N TYR A 47 14.68 6.69 20.89
CA TYR A 47 15.37 7.22 19.71
C TYR A 47 15.17 8.74 19.47
N ARG A 48 14.95 9.55 20.52
CA ARG A 48 14.60 10.98 20.43
C ARG A 48 15.62 11.87 19.72
N GLN A 49 16.87 11.46 19.53
CA GLN A 49 17.94 12.27 18.91
C GLN A 49 18.07 12.07 17.39
N LEU A 50 17.39 11.06 16.81
CA LEU A 50 17.45 10.78 15.38
C LEU A 50 16.74 11.87 14.53
N PHE A 51 15.72 12.55 15.07
CA PHE A 51 15.01 13.61 14.36
C PHE A 51 15.46 15.00 14.79
N HIS A 52 15.79 15.80 13.80
CA HIS A 52 16.08 17.21 14.05
C HIS A 52 14.82 17.92 14.59
N PRO A 53 14.93 18.80 15.59
CA PRO A 53 13.78 19.52 16.16
C PRO A 53 12.93 20.26 15.12
N GLU A 54 13.55 20.79 14.06
CA GLU A 54 12.85 21.51 12.97
C GLU A 54 11.99 20.59 12.09
N GLN A 55 12.26 19.28 12.05
CA GLN A 55 11.47 18.30 11.29
C GLN A 55 10.18 17.91 12.00
N ARG A 56 10.03 18.33 13.27
CA ARG A 56 8.85 18.05 14.10
C ARG A 56 7.94 19.26 14.15
N ILE A 57 6.91 19.25 13.29
CA ILE A 57 5.97 20.36 13.17
C ILE A 57 4.72 20.04 13.97
N LYS A 58 4.31 20.96 14.84
CA LYS A 58 3.08 20.88 15.63
C LYS A 58 2.22 22.10 15.34
N GLY A 59 0.94 21.87 15.02
CA GLY A 59 -0.05 22.92 14.94
C GLY A 59 -0.38 23.52 16.30
N LYS A 60 -0.95 24.71 16.29
CA LYS A 60 -1.41 25.40 17.53
C LYS A 60 -2.69 24.78 18.07
N GLU A 61 -3.56 24.33 17.17
CA GLU A 61 -4.87 23.76 17.46
C GLU A 61 -5.01 22.37 16.82
N ASP A 62 -5.93 21.55 17.34
CA ASP A 62 -6.27 20.23 16.80
C ASP A 62 -7.37 20.32 15.76
N ALA A 63 -7.36 19.41 14.77
CA ALA A 63 -8.39 19.29 13.74
C ALA A 63 -9.70 18.65 14.26
N ALA A 64 -9.76 18.21 15.51
CA ALA A 64 -10.94 17.70 16.19
C ALA A 64 -11.73 16.64 15.40
N ASN A 65 -11.03 15.70 14.77
CA ASN A 65 -11.60 14.66 13.90
C ASN A 65 -12.45 15.19 12.74
N ASN A 66 -12.24 16.42 12.30
CA ASN A 66 -12.96 17.03 11.19
C ASN A 66 -12.02 17.23 9.99
N TYR A 67 -12.33 16.54 8.87
CA TYR A 67 -11.57 16.68 7.62
C TYR A 67 -11.51 18.14 7.15
N ALA A 68 -12.65 18.85 7.14
CA ALA A 68 -12.69 20.23 6.66
C ALA A 68 -11.82 21.17 7.50
N ARG A 69 -11.78 20.98 8.81
CA ARG A 69 -10.90 21.73 9.70
C ARG A 69 -9.42 21.44 9.42
N GLY A 70 -9.09 20.16 9.19
CA GLY A 70 -7.74 19.73 8.82
C GLY A 70 -7.28 20.19 7.44
N HIS A 71 -8.19 20.36 6.49
CA HIS A 71 -7.89 20.76 5.11
C HIS A 71 -7.95 22.27 4.91
N TYR A 72 -9.05 22.91 5.29
CA TYR A 72 -9.35 24.30 4.93
C TYR A 72 -8.89 25.33 5.97
N THR A 73 -9.01 25.01 7.25
CA THR A 73 -8.74 25.97 8.34
C THR A 73 -7.33 25.80 8.85
N ILE A 74 -7.07 24.82 9.70
CA ILE A 74 -5.79 24.65 10.39
C ILE A 74 -4.67 24.18 9.43
N GLY A 75 -5.02 23.32 8.45
CA GLY A 75 -4.05 22.80 7.51
C GLY A 75 -3.37 23.90 6.70
N LYS A 76 -4.14 24.86 6.19
CA LYS A 76 -3.60 26.00 5.42
C LYS A 76 -2.61 26.86 6.19
N GLU A 77 -2.75 26.97 7.51
CA GLU A 77 -1.82 27.75 8.34
C GLU A 77 -0.42 27.10 8.44
N ILE A 78 -0.33 25.79 8.32
CA ILE A 78 0.91 25.02 8.53
C ILE A 78 1.52 24.51 7.24
N THR A 79 0.76 24.45 6.15
CA THR A 79 1.18 23.83 4.89
C THR A 79 2.47 24.42 4.34
N ASP A 80 2.61 25.74 4.31
CA ASP A 80 3.81 26.42 3.80
C ASP A 80 5.05 26.04 4.62
N LEU A 81 4.92 25.99 5.95
CA LEU A 81 6.01 25.59 6.83
C LEU A 81 6.43 24.13 6.59
N VAL A 82 5.46 23.23 6.41
CA VAL A 82 5.71 21.81 6.13
C VAL A 82 6.37 21.65 4.78
N SER A 83 5.84 22.30 3.74
CA SER A 83 6.39 22.26 2.38
C SER A 83 7.83 22.77 2.33
N ASP A 84 8.15 23.84 3.06
CA ASP A 84 9.52 24.36 3.16
C ASP A 84 10.49 23.38 3.84
N GLN A 85 10.04 22.65 4.86
CA GLN A 85 10.87 21.62 5.49
C GLN A 85 11.08 20.42 4.57
N ILE A 86 10.03 19.98 3.86
CA ILE A 86 10.14 18.90 2.87
C ILE A 86 11.12 19.31 1.75
N ARG A 87 11.04 20.56 1.26
CA ARG A 87 11.97 21.08 0.25
C ARG A 87 13.41 21.07 0.73
N LYS A 88 13.68 21.50 1.98
CA LYS A 88 15.02 21.43 2.57
C LYS A 88 15.56 20.00 2.64
N LEU A 89 14.70 19.01 2.97
CA LEU A 89 15.10 17.60 2.98
C LEU A 89 15.35 17.09 1.55
N ALA A 90 14.49 17.45 0.60
CA ALA A 90 14.64 17.05 -0.80
C ALA A 90 15.93 17.63 -1.42
N ASP A 91 16.31 18.86 -1.07
CA ASP A 91 17.55 19.49 -1.53
C ASP A 91 18.82 18.81 -0.99
N GLN A 92 18.72 18.10 0.14
CA GLN A 92 19.82 17.30 0.70
C GLN A 92 19.97 15.94 0.02
N CYS A 93 18.92 15.45 -0.66
CA CYS A 93 18.94 14.17 -1.35
C CYS A 93 19.72 14.27 -2.66
N THR A 94 20.56 13.27 -2.94
CA THR A 94 21.27 13.14 -4.21
C THR A 94 20.44 12.44 -5.29
N GLY A 95 19.48 11.60 -4.88
CA GLY A 95 18.62 10.84 -5.78
C GLY A 95 17.28 10.48 -5.12
N LEU A 96 16.42 11.49 -4.93
CA LEU A 96 15.09 11.27 -4.36
C LEU A 96 14.23 10.43 -5.31
N GLN A 97 13.78 9.25 -4.85
CA GLN A 97 12.84 8.40 -5.58
C GLN A 97 11.39 8.79 -5.37
N GLY A 98 11.02 9.12 -4.13
CA GLY A 98 9.64 9.42 -3.80
C GLY A 98 9.39 9.66 -2.31
N PHE A 99 8.11 9.69 -1.99
CA PHE A 99 7.61 9.96 -0.64
C PHE A 99 6.84 8.76 -0.10
N LEU A 100 6.99 8.52 1.21
CA LEU A 100 6.19 7.56 1.97
C LEU A 100 5.35 8.34 2.97
N VAL A 101 4.04 8.34 2.83
CA VAL A 101 3.13 9.13 3.66
C VAL A 101 2.32 8.19 4.57
N PHE A 102 2.40 8.42 5.88
CA PHE A 102 1.73 7.61 6.88
C PHE A 102 0.64 8.43 7.55
N HIS A 103 -0.60 7.99 7.46
CA HIS A 103 -1.76 8.71 8.01
C HIS A 103 -2.94 7.77 8.30
N SER A 104 -3.99 8.31 8.92
CA SER A 104 -5.27 7.59 9.10
C SER A 104 -6.39 8.26 8.32
N PHE A 105 -7.35 7.48 7.85
CA PHE A 105 -8.54 7.98 7.16
C PHE A 105 -9.55 8.62 8.11
N GLY A 106 -9.69 8.10 9.34
CA GLY A 106 -10.73 8.50 10.27
C GLY A 106 -10.48 9.82 11.02
N GLY A 107 -9.21 10.20 11.24
CA GLY A 107 -8.83 11.41 11.97
C GLY A 107 -8.91 12.69 11.13
N GLY A 108 -9.12 13.85 11.74
CA GLY A 108 -9.20 15.14 11.03
C GLY A 108 -7.87 15.57 10.41
N THR A 109 -6.76 15.49 11.15
CA THR A 109 -5.42 15.81 10.65
C THR A 109 -4.94 14.74 9.66
N GLY A 110 -5.08 13.47 10.00
CA GLY A 110 -4.66 12.36 9.14
C GLY A 110 -5.39 12.29 7.81
N SER A 111 -6.62 12.74 7.73
CA SER A 111 -7.40 12.84 6.49
C SER A 111 -7.25 14.21 5.82
N GLY A 112 -7.68 15.29 6.48
CA GLY A 112 -7.78 16.62 5.87
C GLY A 112 -6.43 17.25 5.56
N PHE A 113 -5.50 17.26 6.51
CA PHE A 113 -4.18 17.83 6.26
C PHE A 113 -3.35 16.98 5.28
N THR A 114 -3.46 15.64 5.34
CA THR A 114 -2.78 14.79 4.38
C THR A 114 -3.26 15.04 2.96
N SER A 115 -4.57 15.18 2.73
CA SER A 115 -5.14 15.51 1.43
C SER A 115 -4.54 16.82 0.88
N LEU A 116 -4.52 17.88 1.67
CA LEU A 116 -3.92 19.16 1.29
C LEU A 116 -2.42 19.03 0.99
N LEU A 117 -1.69 18.28 1.81
CA LEU A 117 -0.26 18.05 1.60
C LEU A 117 0.01 17.26 0.31
N MET A 118 -0.79 16.26 -0.01
CA MET A 118 -0.66 15.46 -1.23
C MET A 118 -0.92 16.29 -2.50
N GLU A 119 -1.86 17.22 -2.46
CA GLU A 119 -2.06 18.19 -3.53
C GLU A 119 -0.80 19.02 -3.77
N HIS A 120 -0.22 19.59 -2.72
CA HIS A 120 1.03 20.38 -2.82
C HIS A 120 2.21 19.54 -3.31
N LEU A 121 2.37 18.31 -2.81
CA LEU A 121 3.43 17.39 -3.26
C LEU A 121 3.26 17.00 -4.73
N SER A 122 2.04 16.89 -5.22
CA SER A 122 1.77 16.57 -6.62
C SER A 122 2.12 17.73 -7.56
N VAL A 123 1.99 18.97 -7.08
CA VAL A 123 2.42 20.16 -7.83
C VAL A 123 3.95 20.28 -7.85
N ASP A 124 4.58 20.18 -6.68
CA ASP A 124 6.03 20.42 -6.53
C ASP A 124 6.88 19.23 -7.03
N TYR A 125 6.38 17.99 -6.88
CA TYR A 125 7.09 16.73 -7.16
C TYR A 125 6.27 15.76 -8.01
N GLY A 126 5.61 16.24 -9.06
CA GLY A 126 4.68 15.46 -9.88
C GLY A 126 5.24 14.15 -10.49
N LYS A 127 6.57 14.09 -10.75
CA LYS A 127 7.24 12.88 -11.28
C LYS A 127 7.81 11.93 -10.22
N LYS A 128 7.63 12.24 -8.94
CA LYS A 128 8.13 11.41 -7.85
C LYS A 128 7.04 10.53 -7.31
N SER A 129 7.38 9.26 -7.05
CA SER A 129 6.43 8.28 -6.50
C SER A 129 5.92 8.70 -5.13
N LYS A 130 4.62 8.66 -4.94
CA LYS A 130 3.93 8.96 -3.69
C LYS A 130 3.20 7.71 -3.22
N LEU A 131 3.78 7.01 -2.24
CA LEU A 131 3.21 5.82 -1.63
C LEU A 131 2.61 6.16 -0.28
N GLU A 132 1.41 5.69 -0.02
CA GLU A 132 0.71 5.93 1.24
C GLU A 132 0.56 4.64 2.05
N PHE A 133 0.65 4.81 3.37
CA PHE A 133 0.30 3.78 4.35
C PHE A 133 -0.85 4.33 5.20
N SER A 134 -2.05 3.86 4.88
CA SER A 134 -3.29 4.42 5.39
C SER A 134 -3.94 3.48 6.38
N ILE A 135 -4.23 3.98 7.59
CA ILE A 135 -5.00 3.23 8.59
C ILE A 135 -6.48 3.40 8.24
N TYR A 136 -7.05 2.31 7.72
CA TYR A 136 -8.46 2.22 7.36
C TYR A 136 -9.33 2.13 8.63
N PRO A 137 -10.49 2.81 8.71
CA PRO A 137 -11.35 2.74 9.88
C PRO A 137 -11.93 1.34 10.07
N ALA A 138 -11.86 0.84 11.30
CA ALA A 138 -12.33 -0.50 11.63
C ALA A 138 -13.83 -0.66 11.35
N PRO A 139 -14.29 -1.79 10.78
CA PRO A 139 -15.69 -1.99 10.42
C PRO A 139 -16.67 -1.92 11.62
N GLN A 140 -16.26 -2.43 12.78
CA GLN A 140 -17.12 -2.56 13.96
C GLN A 140 -16.82 -1.53 15.06
N VAL A 141 -15.54 -1.19 15.26
CA VAL A 141 -15.08 -0.31 16.35
C VAL A 141 -14.60 1.01 15.76
N SER A 142 -15.39 2.06 15.91
CA SER A 142 -15.05 3.42 15.47
C SER A 142 -14.51 4.25 16.64
N THR A 143 -13.45 5.02 16.41
CA THR A 143 -12.91 5.99 17.38
C THR A 143 -13.59 7.34 17.28
N ALA A 144 -14.19 7.67 16.13
CA ALA A 144 -14.96 8.88 15.91
C ALA A 144 -16.19 8.58 15.05
N VAL A 145 -17.32 9.21 15.40
CA VAL A 145 -18.60 8.99 14.69
C VAL A 145 -18.52 9.41 13.22
N VAL A 146 -17.69 10.40 12.90
CA VAL A 146 -17.53 11.00 11.56
C VAL A 146 -16.46 10.35 10.70
N GLU A 147 -15.87 9.23 11.12
CA GLU A 147 -14.88 8.49 10.34
C GLU A 147 -15.31 8.18 8.91
N PRO A 148 -16.58 7.77 8.64
CA PRO A 148 -17.00 7.50 7.27
C PRO A 148 -16.90 8.74 6.36
N TYR A 149 -17.25 9.92 6.84
CA TYR A 149 -17.12 11.15 6.08
C TYR A 149 -15.65 11.48 5.78
N ASN A 150 -14.81 11.50 6.83
CA ASN A 150 -13.39 11.78 6.67
C ASN A 150 -12.73 10.81 5.69
N SER A 151 -13.10 9.54 5.76
CA SER A 151 -12.54 8.49 4.90
C SER A 151 -12.92 8.67 3.43
N ILE A 152 -14.17 9.00 3.13
CA ILE A 152 -14.63 9.23 1.75
C ILE A 152 -13.99 10.48 1.17
N LEU A 153 -13.93 11.58 1.93
CA LEU A 153 -13.35 12.84 1.50
C LEU A 153 -11.84 12.70 1.22
N THR A 154 -11.10 12.00 2.10
CA THR A 154 -9.67 11.77 1.89
C THR A 154 -9.41 10.84 0.71
N THR A 155 -10.23 9.80 0.53
CA THR A 155 -10.08 8.87 -0.61
C THR A 155 -10.32 9.57 -1.95
N HIS A 156 -11.30 10.47 -2.04
CA HIS A 156 -11.54 11.29 -3.21
C HIS A 156 -10.26 12.05 -3.64
N THR A 157 -9.58 12.70 -2.70
CA THR A 157 -8.33 13.42 -2.99
C THR A 157 -7.16 12.47 -3.31
N ILE A 158 -7.05 11.36 -2.59
CA ILE A 158 -6.00 10.34 -2.79
C ILE A 158 -6.06 9.73 -4.18
N LEU A 159 -7.27 9.51 -4.72
CA LEU A 159 -7.47 8.96 -6.07
C LEU A 159 -6.71 9.73 -7.16
N GLU A 160 -6.51 11.03 -7.00
CA GLU A 160 -5.86 11.89 -7.99
C GLU A 160 -4.36 12.13 -7.69
N HIS A 161 -3.95 12.02 -6.42
CA HIS A 161 -2.63 12.49 -5.98
C HIS A 161 -1.69 11.38 -5.48
N SER A 162 -2.20 10.17 -5.24
CA SER A 162 -1.39 9.04 -4.82
C SER A 162 -1.16 8.05 -5.95
N ASP A 163 0.02 7.44 -5.96
CA ASP A 163 0.39 6.42 -6.94
C ASP A 163 0.08 5.01 -6.43
N CYS A 164 0.17 4.78 -5.12
CA CYS A 164 -0.14 3.51 -4.49
C CYS A 164 -0.45 3.72 -3.01
N ALA A 165 -1.59 3.23 -2.52
CA ALA A 165 -2.03 3.36 -1.14
C ALA A 165 -2.23 1.99 -0.49
N PHE A 166 -1.32 1.63 0.43
CA PHE A 166 -1.42 0.41 1.22
C PHE A 166 -2.36 0.62 2.40
N MET A 167 -3.47 -0.10 2.41
CA MET A 167 -4.46 -0.03 3.48
C MET A 167 -4.19 -1.08 4.54
N VAL A 168 -4.36 -0.69 5.80
CA VAL A 168 -4.31 -1.57 6.96
C VAL A 168 -5.47 -1.26 7.90
N ASP A 169 -6.11 -2.29 8.44
CA ASP A 169 -7.23 -2.19 9.36
C ASP A 169 -6.81 -2.65 10.75
N ASN A 170 -6.98 -1.79 11.73
CA ASN A 170 -6.61 -2.10 13.12
C ASN A 170 -7.38 -3.30 13.68
N GLU A 171 -8.63 -3.52 13.28
CA GLU A 171 -9.44 -4.66 13.76
C GLU A 171 -8.90 -5.98 13.19
N ALA A 172 -8.53 -6.01 11.91
CA ALA A 172 -7.91 -7.18 11.29
C ALA A 172 -6.57 -7.54 11.95
N ILE A 173 -5.73 -6.53 12.20
CA ILE A 173 -4.44 -6.72 12.88
C ILE A 173 -4.65 -7.14 14.33
N TYR A 174 -5.64 -6.61 15.03
CA TYR A 174 -6.00 -7.01 16.38
C TYR A 174 -6.33 -8.52 16.44
N ASP A 175 -7.16 -9.00 15.51
CA ASP A 175 -7.52 -10.41 15.42
C ASP A 175 -6.29 -11.29 15.10
N ILE A 176 -5.37 -10.84 14.25
CA ILE A 176 -4.10 -11.54 13.98
C ILE A 176 -3.25 -11.62 15.24
N CYS A 177 -3.07 -10.53 15.98
CA CYS A 177 -2.30 -10.52 17.22
C CYS A 177 -2.93 -11.44 18.29
N HIS A 178 -4.24 -11.40 18.42
CA HIS A 178 -4.95 -12.25 19.38
C HIS A 178 -4.81 -13.74 19.04
N ARG A 179 -5.01 -14.11 17.77
CA ARG A 179 -5.01 -15.53 17.33
C ARG A 179 -3.60 -16.12 17.20
N ASN A 180 -2.68 -15.37 16.59
CA ASN A 180 -1.37 -15.90 16.20
C ASN A 180 -0.31 -15.65 17.28
N LEU A 181 -0.39 -14.54 18.00
CA LEU A 181 0.56 -14.18 19.06
C LEU A 181 0.04 -14.51 20.47
N ASP A 182 -1.21 -14.99 20.60
CA ASP A 182 -1.86 -15.35 21.88
C ASP A 182 -1.92 -14.17 22.87
N ILE A 183 -2.07 -12.94 22.38
CA ILE A 183 -2.18 -11.73 23.21
C ILE A 183 -3.65 -11.50 23.51
N GLU A 184 -4.07 -11.60 24.78
CA GLU A 184 -5.49 -11.39 25.15
C GLU A 184 -5.98 -9.97 24.86
N HIS A 185 -5.16 -8.97 25.11
CA HIS A 185 -5.48 -7.55 24.90
C HIS A 185 -4.37 -6.82 24.13
N PRO A 186 -4.33 -6.96 22.78
CA PRO A 186 -3.35 -6.25 21.96
C PRO A 186 -3.46 -4.73 22.11
N THR A 187 -2.32 -4.09 22.29
CA THR A 187 -2.20 -2.62 22.35
C THR A 187 -1.85 -2.05 20.97
N TYR A 188 -2.02 -0.74 20.78
CA TYR A 188 -1.57 -0.07 19.55
C TYR A 188 -0.07 -0.28 19.27
N THR A 189 0.75 -0.43 20.30
CA THR A 189 2.18 -0.75 20.13
C THR A 189 2.39 -2.10 19.46
N ASN A 190 1.62 -3.13 19.85
CA ASN A 190 1.68 -4.46 19.22
C ASN A 190 1.25 -4.38 17.74
N LEU A 191 0.14 -3.68 17.47
CA LEU A 191 -0.38 -3.47 16.10
C LEU A 191 0.65 -2.74 15.23
N ASN A 192 1.21 -1.62 15.71
CA ASN A 192 2.17 -0.82 14.98
C ASN A 192 3.50 -1.55 14.72
N ARG A 193 3.93 -2.45 15.61
CA ARG A 193 5.09 -3.31 15.39
C ARG A 193 4.89 -4.28 14.22
N LEU A 194 3.68 -4.82 14.06
CA LEU A 194 3.36 -5.68 12.92
C LEU A 194 3.31 -4.87 11.61
N ILE A 195 2.69 -3.69 11.63
CA ILE A 195 2.72 -2.76 10.49
C ILE A 195 4.18 -2.39 10.14
N GLY A 196 5.02 -2.15 11.14
CA GLY A 196 6.45 -1.89 10.96
C GLY A 196 7.19 -2.98 10.19
N GLN A 197 6.86 -4.27 10.42
CA GLN A 197 7.43 -5.39 9.66
C GLN A 197 7.04 -5.34 8.18
N ILE A 198 5.80 -4.98 7.87
CA ILE A 198 5.33 -4.83 6.49
C ILE A 198 6.07 -3.68 5.81
N VAL A 199 6.11 -2.51 6.44
CA VAL A 199 6.80 -1.32 5.92
C VAL A 199 8.30 -1.59 5.74
N SER A 200 8.92 -2.28 6.69
CA SER A 200 10.32 -2.70 6.58
C SER A 200 10.53 -3.63 5.38
N SER A 201 9.62 -4.57 5.14
CA SER A 201 9.70 -5.50 3.99
C SER A 201 9.53 -4.78 2.65
N ILE A 202 8.69 -3.75 2.59
CA ILE A 202 8.50 -2.92 1.38
C ILE A 202 9.74 -2.08 1.10
N THR A 203 10.35 -1.51 2.13
CA THR A 203 11.47 -0.57 1.98
C THR A 203 12.85 -1.23 2.02
N ILE A 204 12.94 -2.55 2.24
CA ILE A 204 14.23 -3.23 2.42
C ILE A 204 15.16 -3.11 1.22
N SER A 205 14.61 -3.19 0.01
CA SER A 205 15.41 -3.08 -1.23
C SER A 205 16.03 -1.69 -1.44
N LEU A 206 15.49 -0.66 -0.79
CA LEU A 206 16.06 0.69 -0.79
C LEU A 206 17.21 0.84 0.20
N ARG A 207 17.20 0.04 1.26
CA ARG A 207 18.11 0.16 2.40
C ARG A 207 19.25 -0.86 2.38
N LEU A 208 19.01 -2.03 1.81
CA LEU A 208 19.92 -3.18 1.85
C LEU A 208 19.92 -3.91 0.50
N ASP A 209 21.10 -4.36 0.06
CA ASP A 209 21.23 -5.12 -1.16
C ASP A 209 20.63 -6.53 -1.03
N GLY A 210 19.87 -6.94 -2.03
CA GLY A 210 19.21 -8.25 -2.10
C GLY A 210 19.48 -8.98 -3.42
N ALA A 211 19.05 -10.24 -3.49
CA ALA A 211 19.17 -11.04 -4.71
C ALA A 211 18.27 -10.53 -5.84
N LEU A 212 17.07 -10.09 -5.48
CA LEU A 212 16.06 -9.49 -6.38
C LEU A 212 15.51 -8.25 -5.70
N ASN A 213 16.01 -7.09 -6.07
CA ASN A 213 15.53 -5.81 -5.54
C ASN A 213 14.22 -5.39 -6.20
N VAL A 214 13.38 -4.70 -5.45
CA VAL A 214 12.12 -4.11 -5.92
C VAL A 214 12.05 -2.67 -5.44
N ASP A 215 12.11 -1.73 -6.37
CA ASP A 215 12.04 -0.29 -6.10
C ASP A 215 10.61 0.22 -5.93
N LEU A 216 10.46 1.46 -5.43
CA LEU A 216 9.13 2.08 -5.26
C LEU A 216 8.38 2.20 -6.59
N ALA A 217 9.06 2.56 -7.67
CA ALA A 217 8.49 2.62 -9.02
C ALA A 217 8.04 1.24 -9.52
N GLU A 218 8.75 0.16 -9.15
CA GLU A 218 8.35 -1.19 -9.51
C GLU A 218 7.06 -1.65 -8.81
N PHE A 219 6.76 -1.16 -7.61
CA PHE A 219 5.46 -1.42 -6.98
C PHE A 219 4.32 -0.80 -7.79
N GLN A 220 4.49 0.46 -8.21
CA GLN A 220 3.50 1.13 -9.05
C GLN A 220 3.28 0.35 -10.35
N THR A 221 4.33 0.10 -11.12
CA THR A 221 4.23 -0.54 -12.43
C THR A 221 3.72 -1.98 -12.40
N ASN A 222 3.93 -2.71 -11.31
CA ASN A 222 3.52 -4.12 -11.21
C ASN A 222 2.20 -4.34 -10.44
N LEU A 223 1.83 -3.46 -9.52
CA LEU A 223 0.63 -3.61 -8.70
C LEU A 223 -0.55 -2.76 -9.16
N VAL A 224 -0.30 -1.65 -9.88
CA VAL A 224 -1.31 -0.67 -10.27
C VAL A 224 -1.59 -0.76 -11.77
N PRO A 225 -2.59 -1.51 -12.21
CA PRO A 225 -2.92 -1.66 -13.64
C PRO A 225 -3.59 -0.41 -14.23
N TYR A 226 -4.33 0.32 -13.42
CA TYR A 226 -5.03 1.55 -13.78
C TYR A 226 -4.83 2.62 -12.70
N PRO A 227 -4.78 3.92 -13.03
CA PRO A 227 -4.48 4.99 -12.05
C PRO A 227 -5.38 4.97 -10.80
N ARG A 228 -6.66 4.67 -10.96
CA ARG A 228 -7.63 4.65 -9.85
C ARG A 228 -7.58 3.35 -9.03
N ILE A 229 -7.10 2.24 -9.60
CA ILE A 229 -7.02 0.92 -8.95
C ILE A 229 -5.64 0.75 -8.30
N HIS A 230 -5.35 1.58 -7.29
CA HIS A 230 -4.04 1.66 -6.65
C HIS A 230 -4.08 1.38 -5.12
N PHE A 231 -5.07 0.62 -4.66
CA PHE A 231 -5.23 0.23 -3.25
C PHE A 231 -4.86 -1.24 -3.02
N PRO A 232 -3.57 -1.61 -3.00
CA PRO A 232 -3.17 -2.97 -2.69
C PRO A 232 -3.33 -3.27 -1.20
N LEU A 233 -3.63 -4.53 -0.91
CA LEU A 233 -3.70 -5.08 0.43
C LEU A 233 -2.39 -5.76 0.79
N ALA A 234 -2.02 -5.71 2.08
CA ALA A 234 -0.82 -6.33 2.60
C ALA A 234 -1.14 -7.57 3.44
N THR A 235 -0.26 -8.58 3.37
CA THR A 235 -0.26 -9.74 4.24
C THR A 235 1.18 -10.06 4.63
N TYR A 236 1.41 -10.47 5.87
CA TYR A 236 2.72 -10.84 6.37
C TYR A 236 2.69 -12.25 6.97
N ALA A 237 3.69 -13.07 6.68
CA ALA A 237 3.86 -14.40 7.25
C ALA A 237 5.36 -14.70 7.43
N PRO A 238 5.74 -15.45 8.47
CA PRO A 238 4.89 -15.97 9.55
C PRO A 238 4.68 -14.93 10.67
N VAL A 239 3.49 -14.93 11.26
CA VAL A 239 3.20 -14.22 12.52
C VAL A 239 3.02 -15.27 13.59
N ILE A 240 4.06 -15.49 14.39
CA ILE A 240 4.13 -16.57 15.39
C ILE A 240 4.69 -15.99 16.69
N SER A 241 4.20 -16.45 17.85
CA SER A 241 4.76 -16.12 19.15
C SER A 241 6.10 -16.81 19.39
N ALA A 242 6.95 -16.23 20.26
CA ALA A 242 8.26 -16.77 20.58
C ALA A 242 8.19 -18.21 21.13
N GLU A 243 7.11 -18.57 21.80
CA GLU A 243 6.91 -19.91 22.39
C GLU A 243 6.63 -20.97 21.31
N LYS A 244 5.84 -20.63 20.29
CA LYS A 244 5.47 -21.55 19.21
C LYS A 244 6.61 -21.78 18.21
N THR A 245 7.51 -20.83 18.03
CA THR A 245 8.62 -20.91 17.06
C THR A 245 9.58 -22.09 17.32
N TYR A 246 9.74 -22.50 18.57
CA TYR A 246 10.57 -23.67 18.90
C TYR A 246 9.97 -25.01 18.41
N GLN A 247 8.69 -25.05 18.09
CA GLN A 247 7.96 -26.26 17.69
C GLN A 247 7.70 -26.35 16.19
N GLU A 248 7.70 -25.20 15.50
CA GLU A 248 7.33 -25.11 14.08
C GLU A 248 8.47 -24.51 13.25
N GLN A 249 9.03 -25.33 12.36
CA GLN A 249 9.95 -24.87 11.33
C GLN A 249 9.18 -24.78 10.01
N LEU A 250 8.81 -23.57 9.60
CA LEU A 250 7.99 -23.35 8.41
C LEU A 250 8.84 -23.27 7.15
N SER A 251 8.44 -24.01 6.12
CA SER A 251 9.05 -23.97 4.78
C SER A 251 8.57 -22.76 3.96
N VAL A 252 9.34 -22.37 2.93
CA VAL A 252 8.95 -21.32 1.97
C VAL A 252 7.54 -21.55 1.40
N ALA A 253 7.17 -22.81 1.10
CA ALA A 253 5.84 -23.14 0.59
C ALA A 253 4.73 -22.90 1.62
N GLU A 254 4.97 -23.20 2.90
CA GLU A 254 3.98 -23.00 3.97
C GLU A 254 3.78 -21.51 4.28
N ILE A 255 4.86 -20.73 4.41
CA ILE A 255 4.73 -19.28 4.63
C ILE A 255 4.05 -18.59 3.45
N THR A 256 4.34 -19.02 2.22
CA THR A 256 3.69 -18.48 1.02
C THR A 256 2.19 -18.83 1.00
N ASN A 257 1.83 -20.06 1.35
CA ASN A 257 0.43 -20.45 1.46
C ASN A 257 -0.33 -19.67 2.54
N ALA A 258 0.30 -19.42 3.68
CA ALA A 258 -0.28 -18.63 4.78
C ALA A 258 -0.64 -17.20 4.34
N CYS A 259 0.08 -16.61 3.40
CA CYS A 259 -0.26 -15.29 2.86
C CYS A 259 -1.59 -15.25 2.10
N PHE A 260 -2.04 -16.38 1.55
CA PHE A 260 -3.31 -16.45 0.82
C PHE A 260 -4.50 -16.84 1.71
N GLU A 261 -4.28 -17.06 2.98
CA GLU A 261 -5.36 -17.31 3.94
C GLU A 261 -6.07 -16.00 4.29
N PRO A 262 -7.42 -15.94 4.19
CA PRO A 262 -8.20 -14.72 4.50
C PRO A 262 -7.95 -14.20 5.92
N ALA A 263 -7.68 -15.11 6.84
CA ALA A 263 -7.47 -14.79 8.24
C ALA A 263 -6.18 -14.00 8.53
N ASN A 264 -5.20 -14.02 7.61
CA ASN A 264 -3.92 -13.32 7.76
C ASN A 264 -3.87 -11.97 7.03
N GLU A 265 -5.00 -11.51 6.49
CA GLU A 265 -5.10 -10.22 5.84
C GLU A 265 -5.11 -9.07 6.84
N MET A 266 -4.45 -7.96 6.44
CA MET A 266 -4.40 -6.74 7.23
C MET A 266 -5.63 -5.83 7.06
N VAL A 267 -6.58 -6.23 6.22
CA VAL A 267 -7.88 -5.58 6.04
C VAL A 267 -8.97 -6.65 6.05
N LYS A 268 -10.08 -6.39 6.73
CA LYS A 268 -11.24 -7.30 6.74
C LYS A 268 -11.98 -7.26 5.41
N CYS A 269 -11.58 -8.12 4.49
CA CYS A 269 -12.32 -8.42 3.26
C CYS A 269 -12.11 -9.90 2.90
N ASP A 270 -13.04 -10.51 2.18
CA ASP A 270 -12.90 -11.90 1.75
C ASP A 270 -12.34 -11.98 0.32
N PRO A 271 -11.08 -12.43 0.14
CA PRO A 271 -10.46 -12.54 -1.18
C PRO A 271 -11.15 -13.55 -2.08
N HIS A 272 -11.96 -14.49 -1.53
CA HIS A 272 -12.72 -15.46 -2.31
C HIS A 272 -13.87 -14.83 -3.09
N HIS A 273 -14.34 -13.66 -2.68
CA HIS A 273 -15.37 -12.90 -3.40
C HIS A 273 -14.82 -12.08 -4.57
N GLY A 274 -13.49 -12.04 -4.76
CA GLY A 274 -12.83 -11.26 -5.79
C GLY A 274 -11.83 -12.06 -6.62
N LYS A 275 -11.26 -11.41 -7.63
CA LYS A 275 -10.14 -11.92 -8.42
C LYS A 275 -8.87 -11.15 -8.11
N TYR A 276 -7.74 -11.84 -8.13
CA TYR A 276 -6.41 -11.22 -8.00
C TYR A 276 -6.02 -10.56 -9.32
N ILE A 277 -5.62 -9.31 -9.25
CA ILE A 277 -5.15 -8.54 -10.42
C ILE A 277 -3.63 -8.68 -10.54
N ALA A 278 -2.92 -8.38 -9.46
CA ALA A 278 -1.47 -8.47 -9.37
C ALA A 278 -1.04 -8.79 -7.94
N CYS A 279 0.05 -9.52 -7.78
CA CYS A 279 0.64 -9.87 -6.50
C CYS A 279 2.14 -9.62 -6.51
N CYS A 280 2.67 -9.01 -5.46
CA CYS A 280 4.10 -8.89 -5.21
C CYS A 280 4.45 -9.69 -3.95
N LEU A 281 5.41 -10.60 -4.06
CA LEU A 281 5.89 -11.42 -2.96
C LEU A 281 7.31 -10.97 -2.60
N LEU A 282 7.47 -10.44 -1.39
CA LEU A 282 8.75 -9.94 -0.87
C LEU A 282 9.26 -10.89 0.20
N TYR A 283 10.24 -11.71 -0.18
CA TYR A 283 10.86 -12.67 0.74
C TYR A 283 12.06 -12.08 1.46
N ARG A 284 12.21 -12.47 2.71
CA ARG A 284 13.36 -12.13 3.57
C ARG A 284 13.95 -13.40 4.17
N GLY A 285 15.29 -13.48 4.25
CA GLY A 285 16.01 -14.62 4.81
C GLY A 285 16.68 -15.50 3.75
N ASP A 286 17.05 -16.72 4.13
CA ASP A 286 17.76 -17.67 3.25
C ASP A 286 16.81 -18.39 2.29
N VAL A 287 16.18 -17.60 1.41
CA VAL A 287 15.16 -18.08 0.46
C VAL A 287 15.77 -18.29 -0.92
N VAL A 288 15.60 -19.49 -1.48
CA VAL A 288 16.09 -19.85 -2.81
C VAL A 288 15.01 -19.59 -3.87
N PRO A 289 15.35 -18.93 -5.00
CA PRO A 289 14.39 -18.65 -6.07
C PRO A 289 13.67 -19.90 -6.63
N LYS A 290 14.31 -21.06 -6.57
CA LYS A 290 13.73 -22.34 -7.02
C LYS A 290 12.52 -22.74 -6.15
N ASP A 291 12.62 -22.58 -4.84
CA ASP A 291 11.56 -22.95 -3.91
C ASP A 291 10.37 -21.97 -4.01
N VAL A 292 10.67 -20.69 -4.25
CA VAL A 292 9.66 -19.67 -4.55
C VAL A 292 8.87 -20.02 -5.81
N ASN A 293 9.56 -20.39 -6.89
CA ASN A 293 8.90 -20.77 -8.14
C ASN A 293 8.03 -22.03 -7.98
N ALA A 294 8.48 -23.01 -7.19
CA ALA A 294 7.70 -24.20 -6.87
C ALA A 294 6.45 -23.84 -6.03
N ALA A 295 6.58 -22.96 -5.04
CA ALA A 295 5.45 -22.49 -4.23
C ALA A 295 4.41 -21.74 -5.10
N ILE A 296 4.86 -20.83 -5.97
CA ILE A 296 3.98 -20.09 -6.90
C ILE A 296 3.27 -21.05 -7.86
N ALA A 297 3.97 -22.05 -8.40
CA ALA A 297 3.35 -23.07 -9.27
C ALA A 297 2.23 -23.82 -8.53
N THR A 298 2.44 -24.19 -7.28
CA THR A 298 1.44 -24.85 -6.43
C THR A 298 0.23 -23.94 -6.18
N ILE A 299 0.45 -22.65 -5.91
CA ILE A 299 -0.64 -21.68 -5.69
C ILE A 299 -1.49 -21.52 -6.95
N LYS A 300 -0.87 -21.42 -8.13
CA LYS A 300 -1.58 -21.33 -9.41
C LYS A 300 -2.47 -22.51 -9.74
N THR A 301 -2.23 -23.68 -9.15
CA THR A 301 -3.07 -24.86 -9.32
C THR A 301 -4.27 -24.91 -8.37
N LYS A 302 -4.31 -24.04 -7.36
CA LYS A 302 -5.42 -23.98 -6.40
C LYS A 302 -6.64 -23.31 -7.00
N CYS A 303 -7.78 -24.00 -7.02
CA CYS A 303 -9.04 -23.45 -7.53
C CYS A 303 -9.60 -22.28 -6.69
N SER A 304 -9.17 -22.14 -5.45
CA SER A 304 -9.60 -21.06 -4.55
C SER A 304 -8.97 -19.69 -4.86
N ILE A 305 -7.87 -19.68 -5.62
CA ILE A 305 -7.13 -18.45 -5.96
C ILE A 305 -7.35 -18.17 -7.44
N GLN A 306 -8.20 -17.18 -7.73
CA GLN A 306 -8.54 -16.82 -9.10
C GLN A 306 -7.87 -15.49 -9.48
N PHE A 307 -7.12 -15.52 -10.58
CA PHE A 307 -6.57 -14.31 -11.20
C PHE A 307 -7.50 -13.78 -12.29
N VAL A 308 -7.36 -12.51 -12.62
CA VAL A 308 -8.05 -11.93 -13.77
C VAL A 308 -7.54 -12.57 -15.06
N ASP A 309 -8.43 -12.77 -16.02
CA ASP A 309 -8.14 -13.56 -17.23
C ASP A 309 -7.14 -12.86 -18.15
N TRP A 310 -7.04 -11.53 -18.08
CA TRP A 310 -6.15 -10.71 -18.90
C TRP A 310 -4.72 -10.57 -18.31
N CYS A 311 -4.47 -10.98 -17.05
CA CYS A 311 -3.14 -10.92 -16.42
C CYS A 311 -2.65 -12.32 -15.99
N PRO A 312 -2.19 -13.17 -16.92
CA PRO A 312 -1.79 -14.55 -16.61
C PRO A 312 -0.49 -14.68 -15.80
N THR A 313 0.31 -13.61 -15.69
CA THR A 313 1.60 -13.57 -14.99
C THR A 313 1.59 -12.73 -13.72
N GLY A 314 0.46 -12.62 -13.04
CA GLY A 314 0.22 -11.70 -11.93
C GLY A 314 1.14 -11.75 -10.70
N PHE A 315 2.36 -12.31 -10.79
CA PHE A 315 3.32 -12.37 -9.69
C PHE A 315 4.60 -11.61 -10.01
N LYS A 316 4.98 -10.67 -9.13
CA LYS A 316 6.31 -10.08 -8.99
C LYS A 316 6.96 -10.67 -7.74
N VAL A 317 8.26 -10.94 -7.77
CA VAL A 317 9.02 -11.50 -6.65
C VAL A 317 10.19 -10.61 -6.33
N GLY A 318 10.39 -10.33 -5.04
CA GLY A 318 11.59 -9.72 -4.48
C GLY A 318 12.20 -10.65 -3.45
N ILE A 319 13.53 -10.73 -3.36
CA ILE A 319 14.24 -11.56 -2.39
C ILE A 319 15.37 -10.76 -1.78
N ASN A 320 15.40 -10.68 -0.45
CA ASN A 320 16.48 -10.09 0.31
C ASN A 320 17.00 -11.13 1.32
N TYR A 321 18.30 -11.35 1.34
CA TYR A 321 18.94 -12.38 2.20
C TYR A 321 18.99 -12.02 3.67
N GLN A 322 18.71 -10.77 4.03
CA GLN A 322 18.67 -10.38 5.44
C GLN A 322 17.40 -10.90 6.11
N PRO A 323 17.52 -11.76 7.14
CA PRO A 323 16.37 -12.25 7.87
C PRO A 323 15.60 -11.10 8.54
N PRO A 324 14.29 -11.28 8.80
CA PRO A 324 13.51 -10.27 9.49
C PRO A 324 14.05 -10.04 10.91
N THR A 325 14.21 -8.78 11.27
CA THR A 325 14.60 -8.36 12.61
C THR A 325 13.36 -8.11 13.44
N VAL A 326 13.40 -8.47 14.73
CA VAL A 326 12.31 -8.20 15.67
C VAL A 326 12.80 -7.32 16.81
N VAL A 327 11.89 -6.52 17.37
CA VAL A 327 12.20 -5.66 18.50
C VAL A 327 12.41 -6.52 19.75
N PRO A 328 13.52 -6.37 20.47
CA PRO A 328 13.76 -7.10 21.73
C PRO A 328 12.65 -6.82 22.76
N GLY A 329 12.10 -7.88 23.34
CA GLY A 329 10.95 -7.78 24.26
C GLY A 329 9.60 -7.56 23.58
N GLY A 330 9.54 -7.69 22.24
CA GLY A 330 8.30 -7.74 21.50
C GLY A 330 7.70 -9.14 21.46
N ASP A 331 6.44 -9.22 21.01
CA ASP A 331 5.65 -10.46 21.02
C ASP A 331 5.92 -11.35 19.80
N LEU A 332 6.49 -10.77 18.73
CA LEU A 332 6.78 -11.48 17.49
C LEU A 332 8.08 -12.28 17.61
N ALA A 333 8.05 -13.53 17.19
CA ALA A 333 9.22 -14.39 17.15
C ALA A 333 10.21 -14.00 16.04
N LYS A 334 11.49 -14.24 16.28
CA LYS A 334 12.52 -14.11 15.26
C LYS A 334 12.44 -15.29 14.28
N ALA A 335 11.83 -15.08 13.13
CA ALA A 335 11.81 -16.06 12.04
C ALA A 335 13.12 -16.04 11.24
N GLN A 336 13.51 -17.19 10.65
CA GLN A 336 14.64 -17.26 9.71
C GLN A 336 14.24 -16.78 8.31
N GLU A 337 13.00 -17.06 7.93
CA GLU A 337 12.42 -16.70 6.66
C GLU A 337 11.08 -16.02 6.88
N ALA A 338 10.78 -15.00 6.08
CA ALA A 338 9.49 -14.34 6.09
C ALA A 338 9.10 -13.89 4.68
N VAL A 339 7.81 -13.69 4.47
CA VAL A 339 7.27 -13.14 3.22
C VAL A 339 6.25 -12.07 3.54
N CYS A 340 6.36 -10.93 2.86
CA CYS A 340 5.34 -9.92 2.78
C CYS A 340 4.69 -10.00 1.41
N MET A 341 3.39 -10.24 1.34
CA MET A 341 2.64 -10.21 0.10
C MET A 341 1.87 -8.91 -0.01
N LEU A 342 2.07 -8.23 -1.12
CA LEU A 342 1.28 -7.08 -1.53
C LEU A 342 0.43 -7.50 -2.73
N ARG A 343 -0.87 -7.27 -2.67
CA ARG A 343 -1.78 -7.72 -3.72
C ARG A 343 -2.83 -6.69 -4.04
N ASN A 344 -3.11 -6.55 -5.31
CA ASN A 344 -4.28 -5.83 -5.78
C ASN A 344 -5.37 -6.85 -6.13
N THR A 345 -6.55 -6.68 -5.56
CA THR A 345 -7.68 -7.61 -5.73
C THR A 345 -8.99 -6.82 -5.83
N THR A 346 -9.93 -7.36 -6.58
CA THR A 346 -11.26 -6.74 -6.69
C THR A 346 -12.08 -6.84 -5.41
N ALA A 347 -11.70 -7.71 -4.46
CA ALA A 347 -12.32 -7.79 -3.13
C ALA A 347 -12.18 -6.49 -2.31
N THR A 348 -11.23 -5.61 -2.66
CA THR A 348 -11.08 -4.29 -2.02
C THR A 348 -12.35 -3.43 -2.17
N ALA A 349 -13.14 -3.63 -3.23
CA ALA A 349 -14.43 -2.94 -3.41
C ALA A 349 -15.40 -3.16 -2.24
N GLU A 350 -15.36 -4.32 -1.57
CA GLU A 350 -16.19 -4.61 -0.40
C GLU A 350 -15.90 -3.63 0.77
N ALA A 351 -14.63 -3.29 0.99
CA ALA A 351 -14.25 -2.32 2.01
C ALA A 351 -14.82 -0.92 1.70
N TRP A 352 -14.76 -0.50 0.44
CA TRP A 352 -15.30 0.79 0.01
C TRP A 352 -16.84 0.83 0.12
N ALA A 353 -17.53 -0.24 -0.32
CA ALA A 353 -18.99 -0.35 -0.19
C ALA A 353 -19.48 -0.22 1.27
N HIS A 354 -18.74 -0.80 2.21
CA HIS A 354 -19.05 -0.66 3.64
C HIS A 354 -18.94 0.79 4.13
N LEU A 355 -17.93 1.54 3.70
CA LEU A 355 -17.76 2.95 4.06
C LEU A 355 -18.81 3.83 3.40
N ASP A 356 -19.08 3.63 2.11
CA ASP A 356 -20.06 4.42 1.37
C ASP A 356 -21.46 4.24 1.97
N HIS A 357 -21.86 3.01 2.30
CA HIS A 357 -23.13 2.75 2.94
C HIS A 357 -23.28 3.48 4.29
N LYS A 358 -22.26 3.46 5.15
CA LYS A 358 -22.28 4.19 6.43
C LYS A 358 -22.39 5.71 6.23
N SER A 359 -21.63 6.24 5.29
CA SER A 359 -21.66 7.66 4.95
C SER A 359 -23.01 8.06 4.36
N GLU A 360 -23.61 7.23 3.50
CA GLU A 360 -24.93 7.46 2.94
C GLU A 360 -26.02 7.59 4.00
N LEU A 361 -26.04 6.68 4.97
CA LEU A 361 -26.99 6.72 6.08
C LEU A 361 -26.89 8.01 6.89
N MET A 362 -25.66 8.53 7.09
CA MET A 362 -25.43 9.79 7.80
C MET A 362 -25.81 11.00 6.93
N CYS A 363 -25.40 10.99 5.66
CA CYS A 363 -25.65 12.07 4.72
C CYS A 363 -27.14 12.26 4.43
N ALA A 364 -27.90 11.17 4.30
CA ALA A 364 -29.35 11.20 4.12
C ALA A 364 -30.12 11.89 5.29
N LYS A 365 -29.48 12.02 6.45
CA LYS A 365 -29.99 12.73 7.61
C LYS A 365 -29.34 14.10 7.83
N HIS A 366 -28.46 14.53 6.92
CA HIS A 366 -27.62 15.73 7.09
C HIS A 366 -26.88 15.77 8.44
N ALA A 367 -26.55 14.57 9.00
CA ALA A 367 -25.93 14.48 10.31
C ALA A 367 -24.49 15.02 10.24
N PHE A 368 -24.14 15.93 11.15
CA PHE A 368 -22.80 16.54 11.28
C PHE A 368 -22.33 17.39 10.08
N VAL A 369 -23.05 17.49 8.97
CA VAL A 369 -22.66 18.25 7.77
C VAL A 369 -22.35 19.71 8.11
N HIS A 370 -23.14 20.33 9.01
CA HIS A 370 -22.91 21.70 9.45
C HIS A 370 -21.52 21.97 10.06
N CYS A 371 -20.89 20.94 10.66
CA CYS A 371 -19.54 21.05 11.23
C CYS A 371 -18.47 21.19 10.13
N TYR A 372 -18.69 20.58 8.99
CA TYR A 372 -17.78 20.67 7.83
C TYR A 372 -17.99 21.96 7.06
N VAL A 373 -19.24 22.33 6.82
CA VAL A 373 -19.59 23.59 6.14
C VAL A 373 -19.12 24.81 6.96
N GLY A 374 -19.23 24.75 8.29
CA GLY A 374 -18.72 25.79 9.18
C GLY A 374 -17.21 26.03 9.11
N GLU A 375 -16.43 25.07 8.64
CA GLU A 375 -14.97 25.16 8.43
C GLU A 375 -14.60 25.51 6.97
N GLY A 376 -15.57 25.87 6.14
CA GLY A 376 -15.33 26.37 4.79
C GLY A 376 -15.44 25.33 3.65
N MET A 377 -15.93 24.13 3.95
CA MET A 377 -16.24 23.10 2.96
C MET A 377 -17.62 23.35 2.34
N GLU A 378 -17.78 23.12 1.04
CA GLU A 378 -19.08 23.22 0.38
C GLU A 378 -19.88 21.90 0.57
N GLU A 379 -21.19 21.99 0.76
CA GLU A 379 -22.06 20.82 0.93
C GLU A 379 -22.02 19.91 -0.32
N GLY A 380 -21.80 20.49 -1.49
CA GLY A 380 -21.67 19.76 -2.77
C GLY A 380 -20.51 18.77 -2.81
N GLU A 381 -19.42 19.02 -2.06
CA GLU A 381 -18.23 18.17 -2.02
C GLU A 381 -18.53 16.77 -1.48
N PHE A 382 -19.48 16.62 -0.56
CA PHE A 382 -19.93 15.29 -0.11
C PHE A 382 -20.55 14.46 -1.23
N ALA A 383 -21.36 15.10 -2.07
CA ALA A 383 -22.01 14.42 -3.18
C ALA A 383 -21.00 14.06 -4.29
N GLU A 384 -20.01 14.92 -4.52
CA GLU A 384 -18.93 14.68 -5.48
C GLU A 384 -18.03 13.53 -5.02
N ALA A 385 -17.56 13.55 -3.78
CA ALA A 385 -16.75 12.47 -3.21
C ALA A 385 -17.49 11.11 -3.22
N ARG A 386 -18.79 11.08 -2.92
CA ARG A 386 -19.62 9.86 -3.03
C ARG A 386 -19.73 9.36 -4.47
N LYS A 387 -19.92 10.26 -5.42
CA LYS A 387 -19.97 9.88 -6.84
C LYS A 387 -18.68 9.25 -7.30
N ASP A 388 -17.54 9.76 -6.84
CA ASP A 388 -16.23 9.18 -7.14
C ASP A 388 -16.03 7.81 -6.49
N MET A 389 -16.53 7.62 -5.24
CA MET A 389 -16.49 6.31 -4.60
C MET A 389 -17.31 5.27 -5.34
N ALA A 390 -18.53 5.61 -5.76
CA ALA A 390 -19.37 4.73 -6.58
C ALA A 390 -18.74 4.41 -7.94
N ALA A 391 -18.02 5.38 -8.53
CA ALA A 391 -17.26 5.14 -9.75
C ALA A 391 -16.07 4.20 -9.51
N LEU A 392 -15.36 4.35 -8.37
CA LEU A 392 -14.25 3.45 -7.99
C LEU A 392 -14.73 2.01 -7.78
N GLU A 393 -15.84 1.81 -7.08
CA GLU A 393 -16.44 0.47 -6.91
C GLU A 393 -16.74 -0.18 -8.26
N LYS A 394 -17.33 0.59 -9.17
CA LYS A 394 -17.62 0.14 -10.53
C LYS A 394 -16.35 -0.18 -11.33
N ASP A 395 -15.30 0.62 -11.21
CA ASP A 395 -14.01 0.37 -11.85
C ASP A 395 -13.43 -0.99 -11.40
N TYR A 396 -13.51 -1.32 -10.10
CA TYR A 396 -13.09 -2.62 -9.58
C TYR A 396 -13.95 -3.79 -10.09
N GLU A 397 -15.24 -3.60 -10.28
CA GLU A 397 -16.14 -4.62 -10.87
C GLU A 397 -15.86 -4.82 -12.38
N GLU A 398 -15.58 -3.74 -13.11
CA GLU A 398 -15.35 -3.79 -14.55
C GLU A 398 -14.01 -4.43 -14.94
N VAL A 399 -12.99 -4.33 -14.09
CA VAL A 399 -11.68 -4.99 -14.29
C VAL A 399 -11.80 -6.51 -14.46
N VAL A 400 -12.83 -7.13 -13.91
CA VAL A 400 -13.07 -8.58 -14.02
C VAL A 400 -13.66 -8.97 -15.38
N LYS A 401 -14.28 -8.04 -16.11
CA LYS A 401 -14.96 -8.33 -17.38
C LYS A 401 -13.95 -8.44 -18.52
N ALA A 402 -13.62 -9.66 -18.95
CA ALA A 402 -12.73 -9.95 -20.08
C ALA A 402 -13.39 -10.88 -21.10
N VAL A 403 -13.03 -10.70 -22.40
CA VAL A 403 -13.41 -11.58 -23.49
C VAL A 403 -12.28 -12.55 -23.78
N CYS A 404 -12.55 -13.86 -23.84
CA CYS A 404 -11.56 -14.92 -24.09
C CYS A 404 -11.49 -15.27 -25.58
N MET A 405 -10.27 -15.33 -26.16
CA MET A 405 -10.02 -15.81 -27.51
C MET A 405 -8.86 -16.81 -27.55
N LEU A 406 -9.01 -17.95 -28.26
CA LEU A 406 -8.02 -19.02 -28.34
C LEU A 406 -7.47 -19.16 -29.77
N SER A 407 -6.14 -19.29 -29.92
CA SER A 407 -5.52 -19.62 -31.22
C SER A 407 -4.35 -20.61 -31.08
N ASN A 408 -4.09 -21.42 -32.13
CA ASN A 408 -3.13 -22.53 -32.16
C ASN A 408 -2.00 -22.28 -33.17
N THR A 409 -0.70 -22.57 -32.82
CA THR A 409 0.48 -22.31 -33.67
C THR A 409 1.63 -23.31 -33.42
N THR A 410 2.61 -23.34 -34.28
CA THR A 410 3.76 -24.26 -34.27
C THR A 410 5.01 -23.68 -33.53
N ALA A 411 5.79 -24.56 -32.92
CA ALA A 411 7.03 -24.38 -32.09
C ALA A 411 7.52 -22.93 -31.75
N ILE A 412 8.39 -22.32 -32.51
CA ILE A 412 8.96 -20.99 -32.22
C ILE A 412 7.92 -19.86 -32.37
N VAL A 413 7.02 -20.00 -33.33
CA VAL A 413 5.90 -19.08 -33.55
C VAL A 413 4.94 -19.09 -32.35
N GLU A 414 4.88 -20.22 -31.64
CA GLU A 414 4.05 -20.41 -30.44
C GLU A 414 4.54 -19.55 -29.25
N ALA A 415 5.87 -19.48 -29.06
CA ALA A 415 6.41 -18.62 -28.00
C ALA A 415 6.12 -17.13 -28.24
N TRP A 416 6.25 -16.66 -29.46
CA TRP A 416 5.89 -15.28 -29.84
C TRP A 416 4.37 -15.04 -29.79
N ALA A 417 3.57 -16.05 -30.16
CA ALA A 417 2.13 -15.95 -30.06
C ALA A 417 1.66 -15.84 -28.58
N HIS A 418 2.33 -16.54 -27.68
CA HIS A 418 2.06 -16.39 -26.23
C HIS A 418 2.40 -14.99 -25.70
N LEU A 419 3.50 -14.41 -26.16
CA LEU A 419 3.89 -13.06 -25.76
C LEU A 419 2.92 -12.02 -26.31
N ASP A 420 2.58 -12.12 -27.59
CA ASP A 420 1.60 -11.29 -28.26
C ASP A 420 0.24 -11.34 -27.56
N HIS A 421 -0.21 -12.54 -27.22
CA HIS A 421 -1.50 -12.70 -26.55
C HIS A 421 -1.53 -12.01 -25.18
N LYS A 422 -0.45 -12.16 -24.38
CA LYS A 422 -0.32 -11.45 -23.11
C LYS A 422 -0.34 -9.94 -23.28
N PHE A 423 0.38 -9.46 -24.29
CA PHE A 423 0.40 -8.04 -24.62
C PHE A 423 -1.00 -7.54 -25.01
N ASP A 424 -1.69 -8.25 -25.91
CA ASP A 424 -3.03 -7.89 -26.36
C ASP A 424 -4.05 -7.84 -25.23
N LEU A 425 -4.00 -8.80 -24.30
CA LEU A 425 -4.89 -8.82 -23.14
C LEU A 425 -4.70 -7.58 -22.25
N MET A 426 -3.46 -7.18 -22.04
CA MET A 426 -3.15 -6.00 -21.24
C MET A 426 -3.48 -4.70 -21.98
N TYR A 427 -3.07 -4.61 -23.24
CA TYR A 427 -3.25 -3.41 -24.05
C TYR A 427 -4.72 -3.11 -24.39
N ALA A 428 -5.53 -4.14 -24.67
CA ALA A 428 -6.98 -4.01 -24.91
C ALA A 428 -7.75 -3.42 -23.73
N LYS A 429 -7.18 -3.48 -22.52
CA LYS A 429 -7.72 -2.86 -21.30
C LYS A 429 -6.96 -1.59 -20.89
N SER A 430 -6.04 -1.13 -21.73
CA SER A 430 -5.11 -0.02 -21.41
C SER A 430 -4.39 -0.19 -20.07
N ALA A 431 -4.23 -1.44 -19.63
CA ALA A 431 -3.60 -1.75 -18.34
C ALA A 431 -2.13 -1.33 -18.35
N PHE A 432 -1.72 -0.56 -17.34
CA PHE A 432 -0.36 -0.02 -17.16
C PHE A 432 0.13 0.97 -18.24
N VAL A 433 -0.61 1.21 -19.31
CA VAL A 433 -0.22 2.09 -20.44
C VAL A 433 0.10 3.51 -19.96
N HIS A 434 -0.65 4.00 -18.97
CA HIS A 434 -0.47 5.34 -18.41
C HIS A 434 0.94 5.57 -17.83
N TRP A 435 1.62 4.55 -17.30
CA TRP A 435 2.99 4.65 -16.80
C TRP A 435 3.99 4.96 -17.91
N TYR A 436 3.85 4.29 -19.05
CA TYR A 436 4.73 4.48 -20.20
C TYR A 436 4.48 5.85 -20.87
N VAL A 437 3.22 6.23 -21.00
CA VAL A 437 2.84 7.56 -21.55
C VAL A 437 3.32 8.69 -20.62
N GLY A 438 3.26 8.50 -19.30
CA GLY A 438 3.77 9.42 -18.29
C GLY A 438 5.28 9.67 -18.39
N GLU A 439 6.05 8.67 -18.85
CA GLU A 439 7.50 8.78 -19.08
C GLU A 439 7.85 9.31 -20.48
N GLY A 440 6.84 9.65 -21.31
CA GLY A 440 7.03 10.31 -22.60
C GLY A 440 6.92 9.39 -23.82
N MET A 441 6.47 8.14 -23.66
CA MET A 441 6.15 7.24 -24.75
C MET A 441 4.80 7.61 -25.36
N GLU A 442 4.67 7.59 -26.68
CA GLU A 442 3.38 7.81 -27.34
C GLU A 442 2.54 6.51 -27.32
N GLU A 443 1.23 6.64 -27.08
CA GLU A 443 0.33 5.47 -27.06
C GLU A 443 0.34 4.72 -28.41
N GLY A 444 0.61 5.42 -29.51
CA GLY A 444 0.78 4.84 -30.84
C GLY A 444 1.92 3.83 -30.96
N GLU A 445 3.00 4.00 -30.19
CA GLU A 445 4.18 3.11 -30.22
C GLU A 445 3.84 1.67 -29.80
N PHE A 446 2.86 1.49 -28.91
CA PHE A 446 2.36 0.15 -28.56
C PHE A 446 1.74 -0.57 -29.75
N SER A 447 0.97 0.17 -30.58
CA SER A 447 0.34 -0.38 -31.79
C SER A 447 1.39 -0.70 -32.85
N GLU A 448 2.38 0.16 -33.03
CA GLU A 448 3.49 -0.03 -33.97
C GLU A 448 4.34 -1.26 -33.61
N ALA A 449 4.75 -1.39 -32.34
CA ALA A 449 5.46 -2.57 -31.87
C ALA A 449 4.64 -3.86 -32.06
N ARG A 450 3.33 -3.78 -31.89
CA ARG A 450 2.41 -4.89 -32.12
C ARG A 450 2.31 -5.30 -33.59
N GLU A 451 2.31 -4.33 -34.51
CA GLU A 451 2.33 -4.57 -35.95
C GLU A 451 3.64 -5.24 -36.38
N ASP A 452 4.78 -4.80 -35.87
CA ASP A 452 6.09 -5.38 -36.13
C ASP A 452 6.19 -6.83 -35.67
N MET A 453 5.68 -7.16 -34.49
CA MET A 453 5.61 -8.54 -34.01
C MET A 453 4.71 -9.41 -34.89
N SER A 454 3.62 -8.86 -35.38
CA SER A 454 2.73 -9.57 -36.31
C SER A 454 3.38 -9.80 -37.67
N ALA A 455 4.16 -8.84 -38.18
CA ALA A 455 4.94 -8.99 -39.40
C ALA A 455 6.04 -10.07 -39.25
N LEU A 456 6.75 -10.08 -38.13
CA LEU A 456 7.76 -11.10 -37.80
C LEU A 456 7.16 -12.52 -37.80
N ARG A 457 5.97 -12.69 -37.21
CA ARG A 457 5.24 -13.97 -37.20
C ARG A 457 4.82 -14.44 -38.59
N ARG A 458 4.45 -13.50 -39.49
CA ARG A 458 4.15 -13.84 -40.90
C ARG A 458 5.39 -14.34 -41.62
N ILE A 459 6.52 -13.69 -41.44
CA ILE A 459 7.80 -14.10 -42.05
C ILE A 459 8.20 -15.49 -41.57
N MET A 460 8.11 -15.77 -40.27
CA MET A 460 8.43 -17.06 -39.66
C MET A 460 7.47 -18.22 -40.07
N ARG A 461 6.31 -17.91 -40.61
CA ARG A 461 5.37 -18.92 -41.17
C ARG A 461 5.63 -19.25 -42.64
N LEU A 462 6.41 -18.44 -43.31
CA LEU A 462 6.72 -18.60 -44.73
C LEU A 462 8.04 -19.37 -44.95
N VAL A 463 8.81 -19.58 -43.88
CA VAL A 463 10.02 -20.40 -43.82
C VAL A 463 9.71 -21.75 -43.19
#